data_e31a02b270323e15e87290b8af555b38
#
_entry.id   e31a02b270323e15e87290b8af555b38
#
_cell.length_a   1.000
_cell.length_b   1.000
_cell.length_c   1.000
_cell.angle_alpha   90.00
_cell.angle_beta   90.00
_cell.angle_gamma   90.00
#
_symmetry.space_group_name_H-M   'P 1'
#
loop_
_entity.id
_entity.type
_entity.pdbx_description
1 polymer ?
#
loop_
_entity_poly.entity_id
_entity_poly.type
_entity_poly.pdbx_seq_one_letter_code
_entity_poly.pdbx_strand_id
1 'polypeptide(L)'
;SVYSESNGKNDYTDDYKCRGIWVNYLSGGSAVNPTEKGLNIPVNMAFAFHSDAGTTLNDSIIGTLGIYYTNAYNEKFANGASRYLSHDLTDLIQSNIVRDVRTLYEPQWTRRGKWNQSYYEARVPRVPTMLLELLSHQNFADMRYGLDPRFHFTVSRAIYKGMLQFLCSQYNMDYVVQPL
;
A
#
# COMPACT_ATOMS: atom_id res chain seq x y z
N SER A 1 -9.87 -17.74 12.61
CA SER A 1 -8.62 -18.26 12.01
C SER A 1 -8.02 -17.21 11.09
N VAL A 2 -6.71 -17.13 11.00
CA VAL A 2 -6.04 -16.21 10.07
C VAL A 2 -6.27 -16.56 8.59
N TYR A 3 -6.78 -17.74 8.30
CA TYR A 3 -7.02 -18.24 6.95
C TYR A 3 -8.50 -18.27 6.56
N SER A 4 -9.39 -18.13 7.50
CA SER A 4 -10.83 -18.25 7.26
C SER A 4 -11.60 -17.47 8.30
N GLU A 5 -12.02 -16.29 7.96
CA GLU A 5 -12.82 -15.40 8.80
C GLU A 5 -14.31 -15.84 8.79
N SER A 6 -14.75 -16.38 7.66
CA SER A 6 -16.12 -16.86 7.45
C SER A 6 -16.33 -18.33 7.85
N ASN A 7 -15.28 -19.01 8.37
CA ASN A 7 -15.27 -20.46 8.59
C ASN A 7 -15.52 -21.29 7.31
N GLY A 8 -14.93 -20.87 6.19
CA GLY A 8 -15.05 -21.54 4.91
C GLY A 8 -16.39 -21.37 4.20
N LYS A 9 -17.21 -20.42 4.65
CA LYS A 9 -18.53 -20.17 4.04
C LYS A 9 -18.51 -19.19 2.87
N ASN A 10 -17.47 -18.38 2.76
CA ASN A 10 -17.36 -17.34 1.74
C ASN A 10 -15.89 -17.08 1.41
N ASP A 11 -15.41 -17.69 0.33
CA ASP A 11 -14.02 -17.59 -0.12
C ASP A 11 -13.59 -16.15 -0.44
N TYR A 12 -14.47 -15.36 -1.05
CA TYR A 12 -14.19 -13.95 -1.34
C TYR A 12 -13.96 -13.14 -0.06
N THR A 13 -14.81 -13.36 0.96
CA THR A 13 -14.66 -12.69 2.26
C THR A 13 -13.39 -13.15 2.96
N ASP A 14 -13.11 -14.45 2.92
CA ASP A 14 -11.91 -15.01 3.54
C ASP A 14 -10.64 -14.47 2.87
N ASP A 15 -10.61 -14.37 1.54
CA ASP A 15 -9.46 -13.87 0.79
C ASP A 15 -9.08 -12.44 1.20
N TYR A 16 -9.96 -11.45 1.04
CA TYR A 16 -9.58 -10.06 1.33
C TYR A 16 -9.38 -9.78 2.82
N LYS A 17 -10.05 -10.52 3.71
CA LYS A 17 -9.90 -10.35 5.16
C LYS A 17 -8.63 -10.97 5.70
N CYS A 18 -8.27 -12.17 5.25
CA CYS A 18 -7.09 -12.84 5.79
C CYS A 18 -5.80 -12.05 5.55
N ARG A 19 -5.68 -11.24 4.53
CA ARG A 19 -4.48 -10.44 4.24
C ARG A 19 -4.10 -9.52 5.40
N GLY A 20 -5.04 -8.69 5.88
CA GLY A 20 -4.81 -7.79 7.02
C GLY A 20 -4.64 -8.53 8.34
N ILE A 21 -5.41 -9.61 8.56
CA ILE A 21 -5.30 -10.46 9.75
C ILE A 21 -3.94 -11.16 9.79
N TRP A 22 -3.44 -11.60 8.64
CA TRP A 22 -2.12 -12.22 8.52
C TRP A 22 -0.99 -11.28 8.94
N VAL A 23 -1.03 -10.00 8.52
CA VAL A 23 -0.06 -8.99 8.98
C VAL A 23 -0.04 -8.88 10.50
N ASN A 24 -1.22 -8.87 11.13
CA ASN A 24 -1.34 -8.79 12.58
C ASN A 24 -0.82 -10.06 13.27
N TYR A 25 -1.09 -11.24 12.71
CA TYR A 25 -0.56 -12.50 13.23
C TYR A 25 0.97 -12.57 13.14
N LEU A 26 1.56 -12.10 12.03
CA LEU A 26 3.02 -12.01 11.91
C LEU A 26 3.60 -11.08 12.98
N SER A 27 3.02 -9.88 13.15
CA SER A 27 3.55 -8.82 14.01
C SER A 27 3.18 -8.95 15.48
N GLY A 28 2.14 -9.70 15.81
CA GLY A 28 1.61 -9.82 17.17
C GLY A 28 2.66 -10.30 18.18
N GLY A 29 2.73 -9.64 19.34
CA GLY A 29 3.71 -9.85 20.39
C GLY A 29 5.02 -9.07 20.19
N SER A 30 5.27 -8.51 19.01
CA SER A 30 6.45 -7.69 18.75
C SER A 30 6.29 -6.26 19.27
N ALA A 31 7.38 -5.51 19.29
CA ALA A 31 7.40 -4.10 19.72
C ALA A 31 6.45 -3.20 18.90
N VAL A 32 6.18 -3.55 17.64
CA VAL A 32 5.25 -2.77 16.78
C VAL A 32 3.79 -3.12 17.03
N ASN A 33 3.49 -4.33 17.50
CA ASN A 33 2.13 -4.79 17.81
C ASN A 33 2.11 -5.59 19.15
N PRO A 34 2.36 -4.96 20.29
CA PRO A 34 2.56 -5.64 21.56
C PRO A 34 1.29 -6.23 22.18
N THR A 35 0.10 -5.80 21.75
CA THR A 35 -1.18 -6.16 22.39
C THR A 35 -1.84 -7.40 21.80
N GLU A 36 -1.48 -7.79 20.59
CA GLU A 36 -2.03 -8.97 19.93
C GLU A 36 -1.09 -10.16 20.05
N LYS A 37 -1.64 -11.37 20.02
CA LYS A 37 -0.84 -12.60 19.98
C LYS A 37 -0.44 -12.92 18.56
N GLY A 38 0.82 -13.33 18.35
CA GLY A 38 1.31 -13.70 17.04
C GLY A 38 2.71 -14.29 17.06
N LEU A 39 3.41 -14.16 15.94
CA LEU A 39 4.73 -14.75 15.73
C LEU A 39 5.92 -13.87 16.19
N ASN A 40 5.64 -12.70 16.76
CA ASN A 40 6.66 -11.76 17.26
C ASN A 40 7.64 -11.28 16.17
N ILE A 41 7.20 -11.19 14.92
CA ILE A 41 8.02 -10.66 13.83
C ILE A 41 7.84 -9.14 13.77
N PRO A 42 8.88 -8.31 13.87
CA PRO A 42 8.76 -6.86 13.88
C PRO A 42 8.52 -6.29 12.48
N VAL A 43 7.30 -6.46 11.98
CA VAL A 43 6.85 -5.92 10.67
C VAL A 43 6.70 -4.41 10.79
N ASN A 44 7.49 -3.62 10.06
CA ASN A 44 7.49 -2.16 10.17
C ASN A 44 6.40 -1.47 9.35
N MET A 45 5.93 -2.11 8.27
CA MET A 45 4.86 -1.62 7.40
C MET A 45 4.17 -2.77 6.67
N ALA A 46 2.98 -2.51 6.14
CA ALA A 46 2.27 -3.40 5.24
C ALA A 46 1.94 -2.66 3.92
N PHE A 47 1.88 -3.41 2.84
CA PHE A 47 1.61 -2.89 1.51
C PHE A 47 0.69 -3.84 0.76
N ALA A 48 -0.49 -3.35 0.37
CA ALA A 48 -1.43 -4.06 -0.46
C ALA A 48 -1.34 -3.53 -1.90
N PHE A 49 -1.03 -4.41 -2.84
CA PHE A 49 -0.85 -4.06 -4.24
C PHE A 49 -2.07 -4.49 -5.05
N HIS A 50 -2.75 -3.51 -5.65
CA HIS A 50 -3.96 -3.71 -6.43
C HIS A 50 -3.90 -2.99 -7.77
N SER A 51 -4.81 -3.37 -8.66
CA SER A 51 -5.22 -2.63 -9.84
C SER A 51 -6.72 -2.37 -9.79
N ASP A 52 -7.13 -1.17 -10.16
CA ASP A 52 -8.53 -0.71 -10.14
C ASP A 52 -9.32 -1.25 -11.37
N ALA A 53 -10.63 -1.26 -11.26
CA ALA A 53 -11.58 -1.63 -12.29
C ALA A 53 -12.39 -0.39 -12.74
N GLY A 54 -11.71 0.65 -13.21
CA GLY A 54 -12.33 1.90 -13.63
C GLY A 54 -12.14 2.17 -15.12
N THR A 55 -13.06 2.92 -15.70
CA THR A 55 -12.98 3.43 -17.07
C THR A 55 -13.13 4.94 -17.09
N THR A 56 -12.59 5.59 -18.10
CA THR A 56 -12.71 7.03 -18.32
C THR A 56 -13.26 7.35 -19.71
N LEU A 57 -13.82 8.54 -19.87
CA LEU A 57 -14.27 9.01 -21.17
C LEU A 57 -13.07 9.08 -22.14
N ASN A 58 -13.28 8.64 -23.39
CA ASN A 58 -12.26 8.59 -24.43
C ASN A 58 -10.99 7.80 -24.02
N ASP A 59 -11.15 6.89 -23.09
CA ASP A 59 -10.05 6.03 -22.60
C ASP A 59 -8.81 6.83 -22.15
N SER A 60 -9.05 7.98 -21.50
CA SER A 60 -7.95 8.77 -20.93
C SER A 60 -7.34 8.08 -19.69
N ILE A 61 -6.10 8.42 -19.37
CA ILE A 61 -5.37 7.84 -18.22
C ILE A 61 -6.16 7.99 -16.93
N ILE A 62 -6.37 6.88 -16.22
CA ILE A 62 -6.91 6.82 -14.86
C ILE A 62 -5.80 7.07 -13.83
N GLY A 63 -4.68 6.37 -13.95
CA GLY A 63 -3.49 6.58 -13.14
C GLY A 63 -3.56 5.99 -11.72
N THR A 64 -2.72 6.50 -10.84
CA THR A 64 -2.40 5.88 -9.55
C THR A 64 -3.15 6.50 -8.38
N LEU A 65 -3.81 5.67 -7.56
CA LEU A 65 -4.50 6.03 -6.33
C LEU A 65 -3.81 5.37 -5.12
N GLY A 66 -3.59 6.14 -4.06
CA GLY A 66 -3.17 5.61 -2.77
C GLY A 66 -4.31 5.64 -1.76
N ILE A 67 -4.51 4.55 -1.01
CA ILE A 67 -5.54 4.43 0.02
C ILE A 67 -4.87 4.10 1.35
N TYR A 68 -5.30 4.79 2.41
CA TYR A 68 -4.86 4.58 3.78
C TYR A 68 -6.04 4.80 4.73
N TYR A 69 -5.88 4.50 6.02
CA TYR A 69 -6.94 4.78 6.99
C TYR A 69 -6.39 5.18 8.36
N THR A 70 -6.78 6.36 8.84
CA THR A 70 -6.30 6.90 10.13
C THR A 70 -7.27 6.70 11.29
N ASN A 71 -8.60 6.70 11.05
CA ASN A 71 -9.61 6.83 12.10
C ASN A 71 -9.89 5.53 12.89
N ALA A 72 -9.09 4.47 12.69
CA ALA A 72 -9.20 3.26 13.48
C ALA A 72 -8.45 3.39 14.83
N TYR A 73 -8.97 2.73 15.87
CA TYR A 73 -8.29 2.55 17.15
C TYR A 73 -7.81 3.86 17.79
N ASN A 74 -8.66 4.89 17.78
CA ASN A 74 -8.35 6.24 18.28
C ASN A 74 -7.11 6.85 17.59
N GLU A 75 -6.98 6.63 16.29
CA GLU A 75 -5.92 7.15 15.43
C GLU A 75 -4.50 6.71 15.82
N LYS A 76 -4.38 5.60 16.58
CA LYS A 76 -3.10 5.06 17.05
C LYS A 76 -2.94 3.58 16.71
N PHE A 77 -1.70 3.18 16.55
CA PHE A 77 -1.27 1.79 16.57
C PHE A 77 -1.10 1.29 18.01
N ALA A 78 -0.95 -0.04 18.19
CA ALA A 78 -0.84 -0.64 19.51
C ALA A 78 0.41 -0.22 20.30
N ASN A 79 1.46 0.20 19.61
CA ASN A 79 2.69 0.75 20.18
C ASN A 79 2.59 2.26 20.50
N GLY A 80 1.41 2.87 20.32
CA GLY A 80 1.17 4.30 20.56
C GLY A 80 1.51 5.24 19.40
N ALA A 81 2.13 4.75 18.32
CA ALA A 81 2.43 5.56 17.15
C ALA A 81 1.15 6.01 16.43
N SER A 82 1.20 7.18 15.80
CA SER A 82 0.07 7.72 15.05
C SER A 82 -0.23 6.92 13.78
N ARG A 83 -1.51 6.69 13.48
CA ARG A 83 -1.93 6.10 12.20
C ARG A 83 -1.73 7.03 11.00
N TYR A 84 -1.39 8.30 11.21
CA TYR A 84 -0.94 9.21 10.14
C TYR A 84 0.36 8.73 9.46
N LEU A 85 1.13 7.86 10.08
CA LEU A 85 2.24 7.17 9.41
C LEU A 85 1.79 6.39 8.16
N SER A 86 0.55 5.91 8.12
CA SER A 86 -0.03 5.31 6.91
C SER A 86 -0.23 6.34 5.78
N HIS A 87 -0.62 7.58 6.12
CA HIS A 87 -0.67 8.68 5.17
C HIS A 87 0.72 8.98 4.59
N ASP A 88 1.73 9.09 5.45
CA ASP A 88 3.09 9.43 5.03
C ASP A 88 3.72 8.35 4.14
N LEU A 89 3.53 7.07 4.50
CA LEU A 89 3.92 5.93 3.67
C LEU A 89 3.24 6.00 2.29
N THR A 90 1.93 6.28 2.26
CA THR A 90 1.15 6.40 1.03
C THR A 90 1.65 7.55 0.17
N ASP A 91 1.93 8.71 0.77
CA ASP A 91 2.41 9.89 0.04
C ASP A 91 3.79 9.64 -0.60
N LEU A 92 4.71 9.05 0.14
CA LEU A 92 6.05 8.76 -0.34
C LEU A 92 6.04 7.76 -1.51
N ILE A 93 5.29 6.66 -1.38
CA ILE A 93 5.21 5.65 -2.44
C ILE A 93 4.52 6.22 -3.69
N GLN A 94 3.33 6.83 -3.54
CA GLN A 94 2.60 7.39 -4.67
C GLN A 94 3.39 8.49 -5.38
N SER A 95 4.09 9.36 -4.64
CA SER A 95 4.91 10.43 -5.20
C SER A 95 6.07 9.89 -6.05
N ASN A 96 6.75 8.84 -5.57
CA ASN A 96 7.81 8.20 -6.35
C ASN A 96 7.27 7.54 -7.63
N ILE A 97 6.15 6.82 -7.54
CA ILE A 97 5.53 6.18 -8.72
C ILE A 97 5.16 7.23 -9.76
N VAL A 98 4.39 8.24 -9.37
CA VAL A 98 3.89 9.26 -10.30
C VAL A 98 5.04 10.05 -10.93
N ARG A 99 6.07 10.42 -10.15
CA ARG A 99 7.24 11.10 -10.67
C ARG A 99 7.97 10.27 -11.72
N ASP A 100 8.26 9.02 -11.41
CA ASP A 100 9.05 8.15 -12.28
C ASP A 100 8.26 7.77 -13.55
N VAL A 101 6.95 7.52 -13.43
CA VAL A 101 6.08 7.24 -14.58
C VAL A 101 5.95 8.47 -15.48
N ARG A 102 5.77 9.66 -14.91
CA ARG A 102 5.72 10.90 -15.72
C ARG A 102 7.03 11.22 -16.44
N THR A 103 8.14 10.88 -15.83
CA THR A 103 9.46 11.13 -16.41
C THR A 103 9.79 10.17 -17.55
N LEU A 104 9.40 8.90 -17.43
CA LEU A 104 9.91 7.84 -18.30
C LEU A 104 8.87 7.31 -19.31
N TYR A 105 7.57 7.50 -19.06
CA TYR A 105 6.50 6.88 -19.86
C TYR A 105 5.41 7.86 -20.30
N GLU A 106 4.70 8.47 -19.36
CA GLU A 106 3.49 9.26 -19.64
C GLU A 106 3.48 10.55 -18.82
N PRO A 107 3.87 11.69 -19.41
CA PRO A 107 3.89 12.99 -18.71
C PRO A 107 2.52 13.40 -18.13
N GLN A 108 1.43 12.91 -18.71
CA GLN A 108 0.06 13.16 -18.24
C GLN A 108 -0.46 12.11 -17.25
N TRP A 109 0.42 11.23 -16.73
CA TRP A 109 0.01 10.21 -15.76
C TRP A 109 -0.71 10.84 -14.58
N THR A 110 -1.93 10.40 -14.34
CA THR A 110 -2.78 11.00 -13.31
C THR A 110 -2.33 10.57 -11.92
N ARG A 111 -1.99 11.55 -11.09
CA ARG A 111 -1.93 11.36 -9.65
C ARG A 111 -3.36 11.51 -9.12
N ARG A 112 -4.01 10.42 -8.81
CA ARG A 112 -5.31 10.44 -8.14
C ARG A 112 -5.10 10.86 -6.67
N GLY A 113 -6.17 11.24 -5.99
CA GLY A 113 -6.10 11.64 -4.58
C GLY A 113 -5.52 10.54 -3.68
N LYS A 114 -5.18 10.92 -2.47
CA LYS A 114 -4.92 10.00 -1.36
C LYS A 114 -6.22 9.84 -0.59
N TRP A 115 -6.77 8.64 -0.54
CA TRP A 115 -8.06 8.39 0.10
C TRP A 115 -7.89 7.88 1.54
N ASN A 116 -8.38 8.64 2.50
CA ASN A 116 -8.53 8.19 3.88
C ASN A 116 -9.84 7.40 4.00
N GLN A 117 -9.83 6.13 3.59
CA GLN A 117 -11.03 5.31 3.47
C GLN A 117 -10.89 3.96 4.19
N SER A 118 -11.99 3.51 4.79
CA SER A 118 -12.06 2.30 5.63
C SER A 118 -12.06 1.00 4.80
N TYR A 119 -11.10 0.84 3.91
CA TYR A 119 -10.84 -0.45 3.27
C TYR A 119 -10.27 -1.44 4.28
N TYR A 120 -10.61 -2.71 4.16
CA TYR A 120 -10.21 -3.72 5.15
C TYR A 120 -8.68 -3.81 5.28
N GLU A 121 -7.98 -3.90 4.16
CA GLU A 121 -6.52 -3.99 4.12
C GLU A 121 -5.80 -2.70 4.57
N ALA A 122 -6.47 -1.53 4.51
CA ALA A 122 -5.92 -0.28 5.04
C ALA A 122 -6.21 -0.08 6.54
N ARG A 123 -7.35 -0.63 7.03
CA ARG A 123 -7.84 -0.41 8.39
C ARG A 123 -7.33 -1.43 9.41
N VAL A 124 -7.31 -2.71 9.03
CA VAL A 124 -7.09 -3.82 9.96
C VAL A 124 -5.64 -3.96 10.42
N PRO A 125 -4.63 -3.80 9.56
CA PRO A 125 -3.24 -3.94 10.01
C PRO A 125 -2.89 -2.99 11.16
N ARG A 126 -2.11 -3.50 12.11
CA ARG A 126 -1.62 -2.78 13.30
C ARG A 126 -0.27 -2.10 13.07
N VAL A 127 0.11 -1.94 11.83
CA VAL A 127 1.34 -1.27 11.37
C VAL A 127 0.99 -0.25 10.29
N PRO A 128 1.86 0.74 9.99
CA PRO A 128 1.66 1.66 8.89
C PRO A 128 1.38 0.90 7.59
N THR A 129 0.28 1.26 6.92
CA THR A 129 -0.23 0.48 5.79
C THR A 129 -0.70 1.38 4.65
N MET A 130 -0.33 1.00 3.43
CA MET A 130 -0.84 1.55 2.19
C MET A 130 -1.53 0.47 1.37
N LEU A 131 -2.70 0.79 0.80
CA LEU A 131 -3.27 0.07 -0.34
C LEU A 131 -3.05 0.90 -1.60
N LEU A 132 -2.39 0.32 -2.57
CA LEU A 132 -2.10 0.95 -3.86
C LEU A 132 -3.06 0.42 -4.92
N GLU A 133 -3.78 1.30 -5.59
CA GLU A 133 -4.37 1.05 -6.90
C GLU A 133 -3.43 1.65 -7.95
N LEU A 134 -2.56 0.82 -8.53
CA LEU A 134 -1.50 1.31 -9.42
C LEU A 134 -2.05 1.98 -10.66
N LEU A 135 -3.02 1.33 -11.29
CA LEU A 135 -3.63 1.69 -12.57
C LEU A 135 -4.95 0.95 -12.71
N SER A 136 -5.74 1.25 -13.74
CA SER A 136 -6.94 0.47 -14.04
C SER A 136 -6.68 -0.62 -15.08
N HIS A 137 -6.97 -1.88 -14.70
CA HIS A 137 -6.88 -3.03 -15.62
C HIS A 137 -8.02 -3.08 -16.65
N GLN A 138 -9.04 -2.21 -16.54
CA GLN A 138 -10.14 -2.06 -17.50
C GLN A 138 -9.96 -0.85 -18.43
N ASN A 139 -8.92 -0.03 -18.21
CA ASN A 139 -8.64 1.14 -19.02
C ASN A 139 -7.50 0.84 -20.00
N PHE A 140 -7.75 1.00 -21.31
CA PHE A 140 -6.77 0.67 -22.33
C PHE A 140 -5.54 1.58 -22.28
N ALA A 141 -5.73 2.88 -21.99
CA ALA A 141 -4.61 3.83 -21.89
C ALA A 141 -3.65 3.46 -20.74
N ASP A 142 -4.18 3.07 -19.59
CA ASP A 142 -3.37 2.58 -18.46
C ASP A 142 -2.67 1.25 -18.81
N MET A 143 -3.40 0.31 -19.44
CA MET A 143 -2.90 -1.01 -19.73
C MET A 143 -1.83 -1.06 -20.83
N ARG A 144 -1.73 -0.05 -21.68
CA ARG A 144 -0.58 0.09 -22.59
C ARG A 144 0.75 0.09 -21.83
N TYR A 145 0.77 0.71 -20.64
CA TYR A 145 1.92 0.69 -19.76
C TYR A 145 1.92 -0.53 -18.85
N GLY A 146 0.75 -0.90 -18.33
CA GLY A 146 0.59 -2.07 -17.45
C GLY A 146 1.04 -3.40 -18.05
N LEU A 147 1.17 -3.51 -19.37
CA LEU A 147 1.69 -4.69 -20.06
C LEU A 147 3.19 -4.61 -20.43
N ASP A 148 3.84 -3.47 -20.19
CA ASP A 148 5.28 -3.30 -20.47
C ASP A 148 6.14 -3.76 -19.26
N PRO A 149 6.98 -4.80 -19.41
CA PRO A 149 7.86 -5.25 -18.32
C PRO A 149 8.80 -4.18 -17.77
N ARG A 150 9.21 -3.22 -18.60
CA ARG A 150 10.05 -2.09 -18.16
C ARG A 150 9.29 -1.15 -17.24
N PHE A 151 8.00 -0.95 -17.51
CA PHE A 151 7.10 -0.20 -16.62
C PHE A 151 6.98 -0.91 -15.25
N HIS A 152 6.82 -2.24 -15.25
CA HIS A 152 6.77 -3.01 -14.00
C HIS A 152 8.03 -2.82 -13.17
N PHE A 153 9.20 -2.88 -13.80
CA PHE A 153 10.47 -2.65 -13.12
C PHE A 153 10.57 -1.22 -12.53
N THR A 154 10.21 -0.22 -13.32
CA THR A 154 10.22 1.19 -12.89
C THR A 154 9.29 1.42 -11.70
N VAL A 155 8.07 0.89 -11.76
CA VAL A 155 7.10 0.98 -10.67
C VAL A 155 7.59 0.27 -9.42
N SER A 156 8.11 -0.94 -9.56
CA SER A 156 8.66 -1.71 -8.43
C SER A 156 9.80 -0.96 -7.74
N ARG A 157 10.69 -0.35 -8.54
CA ARG A 157 11.78 0.49 -8.02
C ARG A 157 11.24 1.76 -7.34
N ALA A 158 10.20 2.38 -7.88
CA ALA A 158 9.57 3.55 -7.27
C ALA A 158 8.90 3.22 -5.91
N ILE A 159 8.23 2.07 -5.82
CA ILE A 159 7.67 1.54 -4.56
C ILE A 159 8.80 1.32 -3.55
N TYR A 160 9.88 0.63 -3.95
CA TYR A 160 11.05 0.41 -3.10
C TYR A 160 11.63 1.73 -2.57
N LYS A 161 11.79 2.76 -3.44
CA LYS A 161 12.26 4.09 -3.01
C LYS A 161 11.35 4.71 -1.96
N GLY A 162 10.03 4.66 -2.15
CA GLY A 162 9.07 5.19 -1.19
C GLY A 162 9.10 4.47 0.15
N MET A 163 9.20 3.13 0.14
CA MET A 163 9.34 2.33 1.37
C MET A 163 10.65 2.64 2.09
N LEU A 164 11.75 2.74 1.36
CA LEU A 164 13.06 3.06 1.94
C LEU A 164 13.06 4.47 2.56
N GLN A 165 12.49 5.48 1.85
CA GLN A 165 12.34 6.83 2.40
C GLN A 165 11.54 6.82 3.69
N PHE A 166 10.43 6.09 3.73
CA PHE A 166 9.62 5.95 4.92
C PHE A 166 10.42 5.35 6.08
N LEU A 167 11.10 4.22 5.87
CA LEU A 167 11.91 3.58 6.90
C LEU A 167 13.04 4.50 7.39
N CYS A 168 13.76 5.13 6.48
CA CYS A 168 14.83 6.06 6.84
C CYS A 168 14.30 7.21 7.72
N SER A 169 13.11 7.74 7.40
CA SER A 169 12.50 8.80 8.23
C SER A 169 12.08 8.31 9.62
N GLN A 170 11.59 7.05 9.74
CA GLN A 170 11.17 6.50 11.03
C GLN A 170 12.36 6.17 11.96
N TYR A 171 13.50 5.81 11.39
CA TYR A 171 14.68 5.38 12.14
C TYR A 171 15.80 6.41 12.14
N ASN A 172 15.56 7.63 11.63
CA ASN A 172 16.55 8.68 11.52
C ASN A 172 17.84 8.22 10.81
N MET A 173 17.66 7.53 9.69
CA MET A 173 18.74 6.98 8.86
C MET A 173 18.89 7.79 7.57
N ASP A 174 20.08 7.82 7.02
CA ASP A 174 20.33 8.43 5.72
C ASP A 174 19.60 7.67 4.60
N TYR A 175 18.92 8.41 3.73
CA TYR A 175 18.28 7.84 2.56
C TYR A 175 19.28 7.70 1.42
N VAL A 176 19.69 6.47 1.13
CA VAL A 176 20.60 6.14 0.04
C VAL A 176 20.01 5.05 -0.83
N VAL A 177 19.73 5.36 -2.10
CA VAL A 177 19.29 4.36 -3.08
C VAL A 177 20.53 3.80 -3.79
N GLN A 178 20.74 2.50 -3.67
CA GLN A 178 21.82 1.83 -4.38
C GLN A 178 21.57 1.90 -5.90
N PRO A 179 22.61 2.18 -6.70
CA PRO A 179 22.53 2.04 -8.14
C PRO A 179 22.26 0.57 -8.51
N LEU A 180 21.47 0.38 -9.56
CA LEU A 180 21.16 -0.95 -10.14
C LEU A 180 22.10 -1.22 -11.29
#